data_0c2654d0ebd19e3e1c34b932a86cfe46
#
_entry.id   0c2654d0ebd19e3e1c34b932a86cfe46
#
_cell.length_a   1.000
_cell.length_b   1.000
_cell.length_c   1.000
_cell.angle_alpha   90.00
_cell.angle_beta   90.00
_cell.angle_gamma   90.00
#
_symmetry.space_group_name_H-M   'P 1'
#
loop_
_entity.id
_entity.type
_entity.pdbx_description
1 polymer ?
#
loop_
_entity_poly.entity_id
_entity_poly.type
_entity_poly.pdbx_seq_one_letter_code
_entity_poly.pdbx_strand_id
1 'polypeptide(L)'
;MLEEEVRRARREERDVEDVTVEGECLAGADLSGLEFRRVCLHRCRFQNCDFSGAVFDRVEWSGCDFSNCRFGGTVWTDTVVRDCKGDGGRFTASRWRGCTLGESAFRCANFAQSRWKKCCMEN
;
A
#
# COMPACT_ATOMS: atom_id res chain seq x y z
N MET A 1 10.26 4.54 -13.04
CA MET A 1 10.18 3.11 -12.68
C MET A 1 8.82 2.71 -12.20
N LEU A 2 8.41 3.06 -10.99
CA LEU A 2 7.05 2.70 -10.58
C LEU A 2 6.01 3.44 -11.41
N GLU A 3 6.22 4.71 -11.69
CA GLU A 3 5.29 5.46 -12.52
C GLU A 3 5.14 4.85 -13.91
N GLU A 4 6.22 4.33 -14.48
CA GLU A 4 6.14 3.67 -15.78
C GLU A 4 5.36 2.37 -15.69
N GLU A 5 5.57 1.59 -14.63
CA GLU A 5 4.81 0.37 -14.42
C GLU A 5 3.32 0.66 -14.26
N VAL A 6 2.99 1.73 -13.55
CA VAL A 6 1.59 2.14 -13.37
C VAL A 6 0.97 2.56 -14.70
N ARG A 7 1.69 3.37 -15.48
CA ARG A 7 1.18 3.79 -16.79
C ARG A 7 0.93 2.60 -17.69
N ARG A 8 1.87 1.64 -17.68
CA ARG A 8 1.74 0.43 -18.50
C ARG A 8 0.54 -0.39 -18.04
N ALA A 9 0.39 -0.56 -16.73
CA ALA A 9 -0.73 -1.33 -16.20
C ALA A 9 -2.06 -0.74 -16.62
N ARG A 10 -2.19 0.58 -16.54
CA ARG A 10 -3.43 1.24 -16.93
C ARG A 10 -3.69 1.14 -18.43
N ARG A 11 -2.64 1.34 -19.24
CA ARG A 11 -2.77 1.29 -20.69
C ARG A 11 -3.13 -0.10 -21.18
N GLU A 12 -2.55 -1.13 -20.56
CA GLU A 12 -2.75 -2.52 -20.97
C GLU A 12 -3.83 -3.23 -20.15
N GLU A 13 -4.49 -2.50 -19.26
CA GLU A 13 -5.56 -3.04 -18.40
C GLU A 13 -5.10 -4.30 -17.67
N ARG A 14 -3.94 -4.22 -17.02
CA ARG A 14 -3.39 -5.35 -16.27
C ARG A 14 -2.85 -4.89 -14.91
N ASP A 15 -2.46 -5.87 -14.11
CA ASP A 15 -1.91 -5.63 -12.78
C ASP A 15 -0.46 -5.15 -12.85
N VAL A 16 -0.04 -4.46 -11.79
CA VAL A 16 1.37 -4.21 -11.56
C VAL A 16 1.87 -5.44 -10.82
N GLU A 17 2.73 -6.23 -11.46
CA GLU A 17 3.15 -7.48 -10.84
C GLU A 17 4.62 -7.81 -11.05
N ASP A 18 5.15 -8.56 -10.09
CA ASP A 18 6.52 -9.11 -10.15
C ASP A 18 7.59 -8.04 -10.32
N VAL A 19 7.43 -6.92 -9.64
CA VAL A 19 8.43 -5.84 -9.67
C VAL A 19 8.94 -5.52 -8.28
N THR A 20 10.20 -5.08 -8.24
CA THR A 20 10.82 -4.58 -7.02
C THR A 20 11.17 -3.11 -7.26
N VAL A 21 10.69 -2.26 -6.37
CA VAL A 21 10.89 -0.81 -6.46
C VAL A 21 11.73 -0.38 -5.26
N GLU A 22 12.80 0.36 -5.51
CA GLU A 22 13.73 0.76 -4.47
C GLU A 22 13.89 2.27 -4.44
N GLY A 23 13.61 2.87 -3.29
CA GLY A 23 13.94 4.27 -3.02
C GLY A 23 13.24 5.32 -3.87
N GLU A 24 12.09 5.02 -4.44
CA GLU A 24 11.39 5.99 -5.28
C GLU A 24 10.47 6.90 -4.49
N CYS A 25 10.28 8.10 -4.99
CA CYS A 25 9.40 9.09 -4.37
C CYS A 25 8.34 9.51 -5.37
N LEU A 26 7.08 9.41 -4.96
CA LEU A 26 5.96 9.87 -5.77
C LEU A 26 5.15 10.88 -4.96
N ALA A 27 4.73 11.96 -5.60
CA ALA A 27 3.92 12.98 -4.96
C ALA A 27 2.67 13.24 -5.77
N GLY A 28 1.52 13.23 -5.12
CA GLY A 28 0.24 13.51 -5.75
C GLY A 28 -0.15 12.53 -6.84
N ALA A 29 0.37 11.31 -6.80
CA ALA A 29 0.11 10.34 -7.86
C ALA A 29 -1.26 9.67 -7.67
N ASP A 30 -1.90 9.37 -8.78
CA ASP A 30 -3.15 8.62 -8.77
C ASP A 30 -2.83 7.14 -8.97
N LEU A 31 -2.90 6.40 -7.87
CA LEU A 31 -2.65 4.97 -7.86
C LEU A 31 -3.92 4.20 -7.51
N SER A 32 -5.08 4.86 -7.67
CA SER A 32 -6.36 4.30 -7.30
C SER A 32 -6.77 3.14 -8.20
N GLY A 33 -7.46 2.18 -7.61
CA GLY A 33 -8.05 1.06 -8.35
C GLY A 33 -7.06 0.08 -8.99
N LEU A 34 -5.76 0.24 -8.72
CA LEU A 34 -4.75 -0.65 -9.28
C LEU A 34 -4.64 -1.93 -8.46
N GLU A 35 -4.24 -3.01 -9.11
CA GLU A 35 -3.89 -4.22 -8.41
C GLU A 35 -2.38 -4.39 -8.44
N PHE A 36 -1.82 -4.60 -7.26
CA PHE A 36 -0.40 -4.85 -7.10
C PHE A 36 -0.22 -6.29 -6.64
N ARG A 37 0.49 -7.09 -7.41
CA ARG A 37 0.74 -8.50 -7.09
C ARG A 37 2.21 -8.81 -7.05
N ARG A 38 2.63 -9.40 -5.94
CA ARG A 38 4.03 -9.82 -5.77
C ARG A 38 4.98 -8.66 -6.08
N VAL A 39 4.69 -7.53 -5.47
CA VAL A 39 5.48 -6.32 -5.63
C VAL A 39 6.22 -6.05 -4.34
N CYS A 40 7.48 -5.69 -4.44
CA CYS A 40 8.26 -5.28 -3.28
C CYS A 40 8.53 -3.78 -3.39
N LEU A 41 8.17 -3.06 -2.35
CA LEU A 41 8.38 -1.61 -2.27
C LEU A 41 9.31 -1.35 -1.11
N HIS A 42 10.55 -1.00 -1.42
CA HIS A 42 11.57 -0.77 -0.40
C HIS A 42 11.98 0.69 -0.35
N ARG A 43 11.87 1.28 0.83
CA ARG A 43 12.27 2.66 1.10
C ARG A 43 11.67 3.66 0.13
N CYS A 44 10.43 3.44 -0.26
CA CYS A 44 9.71 4.36 -1.13
C CYS A 44 8.96 5.39 -0.30
N ARG A 45 8.75 6.56 -0.88
CA ARG A 45 8.00 7.62 -0.21
C ARG A 45 6.85 8.04 -1.10
N PHE A 46 5.66 8.04 -0.54
CA PHE A 46 4.44 8.44 -1.24
C PHE A 46 3.83 9.62 -0.50
N GLN A 47 3.81 10.78 -1.16
CA GLN A 47 3.27 12.00 -0.55
C GLN A 47 1.95 12.36 -1.22
N ASN A 48 0.89 12.41 -0.42
CA ASN A 48 -0.44 12.78 -0.90
C ASN A 48 -0.89 11.96 -2.11
N CYS A 49 -0.55 10.68 -2.12
CA CYS A 49 -0.96 9.79 -3.19
C CYS A 49 -2.32 9.19 -2.90
N ASP A 50 -3.02 8.82 -3.95
CA ASP A 50 -4.34 8.21 -3.84
C ASP A 50 -4.26 6.73 -4.22
N PHE A 51 -4.44 5.85 -3.24
CA PHE A 51 -4.49 4.40 -3.44
C PHE A 51 -5.91 3.86 -3.26
N SER A 52 -6.92 4.72 -3.29
CA SER A 52 -8.29 4.29 -3.02
C SER A 52 -8.71 3.14 -3.92
N GLY A 53 -9.30 2.11 -3.34
CA GLY A 53 -9.77 0.95 -4.08
C GLY A 53 -8.68 0.04 -4.63
N ALA A 54 -7.42 0.29 -4.30
CA ALA A 54 -6.32 -0.56 -4.77
C ALA A 54 -6.34 -1.91 -4.06
N VAL A 55 -5.76 -2.91 -4.71
CA VAL A 55 -5.62 -4.25 -4.17
C VAL A 55 -4.14 -4.57 -4.03
N PHE A 56 -3.76 -5.03 -2.84
CA PHE A 56 -2.37 -5.42 -2.58
C PHE A 56 -2.36 -6.91 -2.24
N ASP A 57 -1.87 -7.73 -3.16
CA ASP A 57 -1.80 -9.17 -3.00
C ASP A 57 -0.34 -9.60 -2.99
N ARG A 58 0.11 -10.12 -1.85
CA ARG A 58 1.49 -10.55 -1.64
C ARG A 58 2.48 -9.43 -1.94
N VAL A 59 2.19 -8.27 -1.42
CA VAL A 59 3.04 -7.10 -1.56
C VAL A 59 3.87 -6.97 -0.28
N GLU A 60 5.11 -6.54 -0.44
CA GLU A 60 5.98 -6.29 0.69
C GLU A 60 6.35 -4.81 0.73
N TRP A 61 5.98 -4.16 1.80
CA TRP A 61 6.31 -2.76 2.05
C TRP A 61 7.37 -2.74 3.13
N SER A 62 8.55 -2.25 2.83
CA SER A 62 9.64 -2.21 3.78
C SER A 62 10.29 -0.84 3.80
N GLY A 63 10.33 -0.21 4.98
CA GLY A 63 10.95 1.09 5.14
C GLY A 63 10.27 2.21 4.38
N CYS A 64 9.00 2.06 4.06
CA CYS A 64 8.27 3.04 3.25
C CYS A 64 7.55 4.07 4.10
N ASP A 65 7.34 5.25 3.51
CA ASP A 65 6.54 6.29 4.15
C ASP A 65 5.36 6.59 3.21
N PHE A 66 4.15 6.27 3.67
CA PHE A 66 2.93 6.59 2.92
C PHE A 66 1.97 7.40 3.79
N SER A 67 2.55 8.28 4.60
CA SER A 67 1.77 9.15 5.47
C SER A 67 0.84 10.06 4.67
N ASN A 68 -0.35 10.28 5.21
CA ASN A 68 -1.37 11.15 4.64
C ASN A 68 -1.84 10.74 3.25
N CYS A 69 -1.64 9.46 2.89
CA CYS A 69 -2.17 8.93 1.64
C CYS A 69 -3.58 8.38 1.85
N ARG A 70 -4.32 8.24 0.77
CA ARG A 70 -5.68 7.72 0.81
C ARG A 70 -5.70 6.26 0.43
N PHE A 71 -6.22 5.42 1.32
CA PHE A 71 -6.32 3.98 1.14
C PHE A 71 -7.75 3.49 1.39
N GLY A 72 -8.75 4.33 1.15
CA GLY A 72 -10.13 3.93 1.37
C GLY A 72 -10.55 2.80 0.44
N GLY A 73 -11.26 1.81 0.97
CA GLY A 73 -11.75 0.69 0.18
C GLY A 73 -10.67 -0.23 -0.36
N THR A 74 -9.46 -0.19 0.19
CA THR A 74 -8.36 -1.06 -0.27
C THR A 74 -8.54 -2.48 0.26
N VAL A 75 -7.96 -3.43 -0.47
CA VAL A 75 -7.94 -4.84 -0.07
C VAL A 75 -6.50 -5.29 0.03
N TRP A 76 -6.14 -5.85 1.17
CA TRP A 76 -4.78 -6.28 1.48
C TRP A 76 -4.81 -7.77 1.78
N THR A 77 -4.10 -8.57 1.00
CA THR A 77 -4.07 -10.02 1.17
C THR A 77 -2.63 -10.50 1.24
N ASP A 78 -2.31 -11.27 2.27
CA ASP A 78 -0.99 -11.88 2.42
C ASP A 78 0.15 -10.89 2.21
N THR A 79 -0.03 -9.68 2.71
CA THR A 79 0.88 -8.55 2.52
C THR A 79 1.62 -8.27 3.82
N VAL A 80 2.88 -7.87 3.69
CA VAL A 80 3.75 -7.57 4.81
C VAL A 80 4.08 -6.08 4.80
N VAL A 81 3.94 -5.43 5.95
CA VAL A 81 4.28 -4.02 6.13
C VAL A 81 5.26 -3.96 7.30
N ARG A 82 6.52 -3.60 7.04
CA ARG A 82 7.56 -3.50 8.07
C ARG A 82 8.30 -2.19 7.99
N ASP A 83 8.60 -1.63 9.15
CA ASP A 83 9.36 -0.39 9.27
C ASP A 83 8.76 0.72 8.41
N CYS A 84 7.45 0.80 8.36
CA CYS A 84 6.75 1.76 7.54
C CYS A 84 6.06 2.83 8.39
N LYS A 85 5.75 3.93 7.74
CA LYS A 85 5.06 5.04 8.39
C LYS A 85 3.82 5.39 7.58
N GLY A 86 2.66 5.23 8.21
CA GLY A 86 1.38 5.55 7.58
C GLY A 86 0.57 6.54 8.39
N ASP A 87 1.26 7.48 9.03
CA ASP A 87 0.59 8.46 9.88
C ASP A 87 -0.40 9.30 9.10
N GLY A 88 -1.56 9.54 9.69
CA GLY A 88 -2.60 10.35 9.06
C GLY A 88 -3.24 9.71 7.83
N GLY A 89 -2.95 8.43 7.56
CA GLY A 89 -3.51 7.75 6.42
C GLY A 89 -5.00 7.47 6.58
N ARG A 90 -5.70 7.39 5.47
CA ARG A 90 -7.12 7.06 5.47
C ARG A 90 -7.31 5.64 4.98
N PHE A 91 -7.62 4.74 5.91
CA PHE A 91 -7.83 3.33 5.63
C PHE A 91 -9.28 2.92 5.86
N THR A 92 -10.20 3.83 5.65
CA THR A 92 -11.62 3.55 5.88
C THR A 92 -12.13 2.47 4.94
N ALA A 93 -12.95 1.56 5.47
CA ALA A 93 -13.53 0.46 4.71
C ALA A 93 -12.48 -0.44 4.04
N SER A 94 -11.28 -0.50 4.59
CA SER A 94 -10.23 -1.39 4.08
C SER A 94 -10.42 -2.79 4.62
N ARG A 95 -9.92 -3.77 3.88
CA ARG A 95 -9.99 -5.18 4.28
C ARG A 95 -8.59 -5.76 4.30
N TRP A 96 -8.27 -6.46 5.37
CA TRP A 96 -6.93 -7.01 5.59
C TRP A 96 -7.05 -8.49 5.92
N ARG A 97 -6.39 -9.33 5.17
CA ARG A 97 -6.42 -10.77 5.41
C ARG A 97 -5.03 -11.38 5.27
N GLY A 98 -4.62 -12.11 6.29
CA GLY A 98 -3.32 -12.79 6.27
C GLY A 98 -2.14 -11.86 6.27
N CYS A 99 -2.29 -10.63 6.75
CA CYS A 99 -1.26 -9.62 6.69
C CYS A 99 -0.44 -9.56 7.97
N THR A 100 0.80 -9.10 7.84
CA THR A 100 1.68 -8.89 8.98
C THR A 100 2.12 -7.44 8.99
N LEU A 101 1.91 -6.75 10.11
CA LEU A 101 2.36 -5.39 10.29
C LEU A 101 3.39 -5.38 11.41
N GLY A 102 4.62 -5.01 11.10
CA GLY A 102 5.71 -5.00 12.07
C GLY A 102 6.41 -3.67 12.14
N GLU A 103 6.72 -3.23 13.35
CA GLU A 103 7.54 -2.04 13.61
C GLU A 103 7.12 -0.83 12.77
N SER A 104 5.83 -0.62 12.63
CA SER A 104 5.29 0.45 11.80
C SER A 104 4.46 1.41 12.64
N ALA A 105 4.32 2.64 12.16
CA ALA A 105 3.57 3.67 12.86
C ALA A 105 2.37 4.10 12.01
N PHE A 106 1.21 4.20 12.64
CA PHE A 106 -0.02 4.63 12.00
C PHE A 106 -0.73 5.66 12.89
N ARG A 107 0.01 6.66 13.33
CA ARG A 107 -0.53 7.69 14.23
C ARG A 107 -1.60 8.49 13.52
N CYS A 108 -2.72 8.69 14.20
CA CYS A 108 -3.84 9.46 13.65
C CYS A 108 -4.38 8.91 12.33
N ALA A 109 -4.10 7.64 12.04
CA ALA A 109 -4.69 7.00 10.86
C ALA A 109 -6.12 6.61 11.15
N ASN A 110 -6.95 6.64 10.11
CA ASN A 110 -8.36 6.32 10.24
C ASN A 110 -8.65 4.94 9.66
N PHE A 111 -9.03 4.01 10.53
CA PHE A 111 -9.37 2.63 10.14
C PHE A 111 -10.86 2.34 10.30
N ALA A 112 -11.70 3.36 10.25
CA ALA A 112 -13.14 3.18 10.42
C ALA A 112 -13.68 2.16 9.41
N GLN A 113 -14.54 1.25 9.89
CA GLN A 113 -15.19 0.23 9.08
C GLN A 113 -14.19 -0.71 8.38
N SER A 114 -12.98 -0.80 8.88
CA SER A 114 -12.00 -1.76 8.35
C SER A 114 -12.26 -3.14 8.95
N ARG A 115 -11.86 -4.18 8.20
CA ARG A 115 -12.02 -5.56 8.64
C ARG A 115 -10.69 -6.26 8.57
N TRP A 116 -10.36 -6.98 9.63
CA TRP A 116 -9.07 -7.64 9.78
C TRP A 116 -9.29 -9.11 10.08
N LYS A 117 -8.64 -9.99 9.32
CA LYS A 117 -8.77 -11.43 9.51
C LYS A 117 -7.43 -12.10 9.37
N LYS A 118 -7.06 -12.90 10.37
CA LYS A 118 -5.81 -13.66 10.38
C LYS A 118 -4.59 -12.78 10.18
N CYS A 119 -4.58 -11.64 10.82
CA CYS A 119 -3.47 -10.70 10.72
C CYS A 119 -2.65 -10.72 12.00
N CYS A 120 -1.36 -10.45 11.86
CA CYS A 120 -0.44 -10.34 12.97
C CYS A 120 0.14 -8.95 13.06
N MET A 121 0.25 -8.43 14.28
CA MET A 121 0.93 -7.17 14.51
C MET A 121 2.15 -7.45 15.38
N GLU A 122 3.30 -7.04 14.92
CA GLU A 122 4.57 -7.25 15.61
C GLU A 122 5.22 -5.92 15.93
N ASN A 123 5.92 -5.88 17.06
CA ASN A 123 6.66 -4.67 17.45
C ASN A 123 8.13 -4.82 17.13
#